data_ff4ed065757172f28f06f46a08c465cd
#
_entry.id   ff4ed065757172f28f06f46a08c465cd
#
_cell.length_a   1.000
_cell.length_b   1.000
_cell.length_c   1.000
_cell.angle_alpha   90.00
_cell.angle_beta   90.00
_cell.angle_gamma   90.00
#
_symmetry.space_group_name_H-M   'P 1'
#
loop_
_entity.id
_entity.type
_entity.pdbx_description
1 polymer ?
#
loop_
_entity_poly.entity_id
_entity_poly.type
_entity_poly.pdbx_seq_one_letter_code
_entity_poly.pdbx_strand_id
1 'polypeptide(L)'
;MKRLSLLIMLFFALPVLHILSPANSLAQDEITVISSDAQAQFPTAITFRLEAEATTEIADIDLEYRPSRRSLIPVSCRVDVDFTPGQRVAASWTWDMLETGGLPPGTEIDYWWLIEDAAGHQIGTSSDTIKFDDLSYDWQSLGSDQVTIFWYKGDLSFAHQLLDAADEALERLASEVGVSLEQPVKIYIYTSSGDLQGALVYPQEWTGGVAFSDYSTIVIGVSPGDLTWGKRAIAHELGHLVVHQEVFGSYGDLPTWLDEGLAMDAEGELRSDLQGMLNEAIAHDDLFSVRTIASSFPTDPDEAKLSYAESYSLVQFLIDNYGSDEILALLDVFKEGSTYDDALLEVYGFDMDGLNALWRESLGLGPQPTPTPGAVSGISSPYIALIVVVAILGILTIYFALSFRRRM
;
A
#
# COMPACT_ATOMS: atom_id res chain seq x y z
N MET A 1 -0.52 -102.41 -12.07
CA MET A 1 -1.06 -102.18 -10.73
C MET A 1 -0.93 -100.64 -10.44
N LYS A 2 -1.95 -99.84 -10.78
CA LYS A 2 -2.01 -98.40 -10.44
C LYS A 2 -3.46 -98.12 -10.04
N ARG A 3 -3.66 -97.77 -8.77
CA ARG A 3 -4.97 -97.43 -8.20
C ARG A 3 -5.31 -96.00 -8.61
N LEU A 4 -6.49 -95.87 -9.28
CA LEU A 4 -7.06 -94.59 -9.67
C LEU A 4 -8.03 -94.16 -8.53
N SER A 5 -7.71 -93.10 -7.82
CA SER A 5 -8.57 -92.53 -6.79
C SER A 5 -9.46 -91.49 -7.45
N LEU A 6 -10.77 -91.73 -7.40
CA LEU A 6 -11.83 -90.85 -7.88
C LEU A 6 -12.13 -89.80 -6.81
N LEU A 7 -11.85 -88.48 -7.04
CA LEU A 7 -12.19 -87.39 -6.17
C LEU A 7 -13.56 -86.86 -6.58
N ILE A 8 -14.57 -87.03 -5.75
CA ILE A 8 -15.90 -86.50 -5.99
C ILE A 8 -15.88 -85.02 -5.45
N MET A 9 -16.01 -84.03 -6.35
CA MET A 9 -16.18 -82.67 -6.02
C MET A 9 -17.66 -82.36 -5.81
N LEU A 10 -18.03 -82.10 -4.55
CA LEU A 10 -19.36 -81.67 -4.16
C LEU A 10 -19.51 -80.16 -4.40
N PHE A 11 -20.30 -79.72 -5.38
CA PHE A 11 -20.62 -78.36 -5.65
C PHE A 11 -21.72 -77.87 -4.63
N PHE A 12 -21.34 -77.07 -3.66
CA PHE A 12 -22.31 -76.35 -2.83
C PHE A 12 -22.72 -75.09 -3.59
N ALA A 13 -23.97 -75.05 -4.10
CA ALA A 13 -24.56 -73.79 -4.61
C ALA A 13 -25.03 -72.92 -3.45
N LEU A 14 -24.27 -71.85 -3.14
CA LEU A 14 -24.71 -70.83 -2.27
C LEU A 14 -25.69 -69.89 -3.01
N PRO A 15 -26.86 -69.57 -2.46
CA PRO A 15 -27.72 -68.55 -3.06
C PRO A 15 -27.06 -67.19 -2.92
N VAL A 16 -26.79 -66.48 -4.04
CA VAL A 16 -26.34 -65.12 -4.08
C VAL A 16 -27.54 -64.24 -3.64
N LEU A 17 -27.51 -63.83 -2.37
CA LEU A 17 -28.42 -62.81 -1.85
C LEU A 17 -28.00 -61.46 -2.47
N HIS A 18 -28.75 -61.01 -3.48
CA HIS A 18 -28.60 -59.64 -3.99
C HIS A 18 -29.05 -58.67 -2.90
N ILE A 19 -28.07 -58.14 -2.16
CA ILE A 19 -28.30 -56.96 -1.32
C ILE A 19 -28.44 -55.78 -2.33
N LEU A 20 -29.70 -55.36 -2.54
CA LEU A 20 -29.99 -54.09 -3.18
C LEU A 20 -29.40 -53.01 -2.24
N SER A 21 -28.18 -52.58 -2.57
CA SER A 21 -27.67 -51.32 -2.03
C SER A 21 -28.67 -50.21 -2.42
N PRO A 22 -29.16 -49.40 -1.47
CA PRO A 22 -29.92 -48.25 -1.87
C PRO A 22 -29.02 -47.42 -2.80
N ALA A 23 -29.53 -47.08 -3.97
CA ALA A 23 -28.89 -46.07 -4.82
C ALA A 23 -28.71 -44.83 -3.94
N ASN A 24 -27.47 -44.47 -3.68
CA ASN A 24 -27.21 -43.15 -3.14
C ASN A 24 -27.87 -42.18 -4.12
N SER A 25 -29.01 -41.65 -3.76
CA SER A 25 -29.53 -40.43 -4.34
C SER A 25 -28.35 -39.45 -4.26
N LEU A 26 -27.84 -39.01 -5.40
CA LEU A 26 -26.98 -37.86 -5.45
C LEU A 26 -27.75 -36.79 -4.67
N ALA A 27 -27.25 -36.46 -3.51
CA ALA A 27 -27.81 -35.31 -2.77
C ALA A 27 -27.78 -34.15 -3.73
N GLN A 28 -28.94 -33.67 -4.10
CA GLN A 28 -29.08 -32.42 -4.83
C GLN A 28 -28.48 -31.38 -3.90
N ASP A 29 -27.58 -30.52 -4.38
CA ASP A 29 -26.95 -29.50 -3.55
C ASP A 29 -28.03 -28.79 -2.75
N GLU A 30 -27.96 -28.91 -1.44
CA GLU A 30 -29.01 -28.43 -0.53
C GLU A 30 -29.06 -26.91 -0.52
N ILE A 31 -27.96 -26.23 -0.92
CA ILE A 31 -27.83 -24.79 -1.11
C ILE A 31 -27.43 -24.52 -2.57
N THR A 32 -28.14 -23.60 -3.21
CA THR A 32 -27.89 -23.19 -4.61
C THR A 32 -27.70 -21.67 -4.68
N VAL A 33 -26.62 -21.21 -5.29
CA VAL A 33 -26.40 -19.79 -5.60
C VAL A 33 -27.16 -19.45 -6.88
N ILE A 34 -28.03 -18.45 -6.81
CA ILE A 34 -28.83 -17.96 -7.93
C ILE A 34 -28.05 -16.91 -8.72
N SER A 35 -27.44 -15.95 -7.96
CA SER A 35 -26.57 -14.91 -8.53
C SER A 35 -25.54 -14.48 -7.51
N SER A 36 -24.36 -14.13 -8.00
CA SER A 36 -23.30 -13.43 -7.27
C SER A 36 -22.76 -12.35 -8.20
N ASP A 37 -22.74 -11.11 -7.74
CA ASP A 37 -22.19 -9.98 -8.48
C ASP A 37 -21.54 -8.95 -7.56
N ALA A 38 -20.65 -8.13 -8.13
CA ALA A 38 -20.06 -6.99 -7.45
C ALA A 38 -20.07 -5.76 -8.36
N GLN A 39 -20.26 -4.58 -7.76
CA GLN A 39 -20.30 -3.31 -8.47
C GLN A 39 -19.38 -2.30 -7.80
N ALA A 40 -18.39 -1.81 -8.55
CA ALA A 40 -17.52 -0.73 -8.13
C ALA A 40 -18.15 0.65 -8.35
N GLN A 41 -17.97 1.54 -7.39
CA GLN A 41 -18.28 2.98 -7.43
C GLN A 41 -17.00 3.74 -7.06
N PHE A 42 -16.08 3.81 -8.04
CA PHE A 42 -14.79 4.44 -7.85
C PHE A 42 -14.95 5.95 -7.52
N PRO A 43 -14.18 6.51 -6.58
CA PRO A 43 -13.19 5.86 -5.69
C PRO A 43 -13.76 5.45 -4.32
N THR A 44 -15.09 5.44 -4.13
CA THR A 44 -15.73 5.45 -2.80
C THR A 44 -16.19 4.11 -2.29
N ALA A 45 -16.60 3.16 -3.15
CA ALA A 45 -17.20 1.92 -2.65
C ALA A 45 -17.16 0.75 -3.65
N ILE A 46 -17.27 -0.47 -3.10
CA ILE A 46 -17.61 -1.69 -3.85
C ILE A 46 -18.80 -2.35 -3.13
N THR A 47 -19.88 -2.63 -3.86
CA THR A 47 -21.03 -3.35 -3.34
C THR A 47 -21.06 -4.75 -3.89
N PHE A 48 -21.05 -5.76 -3.00
CA PHE A 48 -21.16 -7.18 -3.30
C PHE A 48 -22.60 -7.63 -3.04
N ARG A 49 -23.15 -8.50 -3.89
CA ARG A 49 -24.52 -9.00 -3.80
C ARG A 49 -24.54 -10.51 -4.03
N LEU A 50 -25.40 -11.18 -3.29
CA LEU A 50 -25.66 -12.60 -3.38
C LEU A 50 -27.16 -12.85 -3.37
N GLU A 51 -27.66 -13.69 -4.27
CA GLU A 51 -28.94 -14.38 -4.13
C GLU A 51 -28.69 -15.89 -4.05
N ALA A 52 -29.30 -16.53 -3.04
CA ALA A 52 -29.18 -17.97 -2.84
C ALA A 52 -30.50 -18.57 -2.40
N GLU A 53 -30.68 -19.87 -2.64
CA GLU A 53 -31.80 -20.65 -2.14
C GLU A 53 -31.37 -22.00 -1.61
N ALA A 54 -32.09 -22.51 -0.62
CA ALA A 54 -31.84 -23.81 -0.01
C ALA A 54 -33.13 -24.54 0.35
N THR A 55 -33.03 -25.83 0.57
CA THR A 55 -34.16 -26.67 1.06
C THR A 55 -34.52 -26.37 2.49
N THR A 56 -33.56 -25.93 3.31
CA THR A 56 -33.71 -25.44 4.67
C THR A 56 -33.47 -23.94 4.74
N GLU A 57 -33.73 -23.30 5.87
CA GLU A 57 -33.46 -21.88 6.07
C GLU A 57 -31.96 -21.61 5.98
N ILE A 58 -31.51 -20.67 5.16
CA ILE A 58 -30.14 -20.15 5.16
C ILE A 58 -30.00 -19.32 6.44
N ALA A 59 -29.01 -19.66 7.26
CA ALA A 59 -28.82 -19.14 8.63
C ALA A 59 -27.60 -18.22 8.74
N ASP A 60 -26.57 -18.40 7.88
CA ASP A 60 -25.33 -17.63 7.92
C ASP A 60 -24.78 -17.39 6.51
N ILE A 61 -24.26 -16.17 6.30
CA ILE A 61 -23.63 -15.76 5.03
C ILE A 61 -22.41 -14.89 5.35
N ASP A 62 -21.23 -15.39 4.98
CA ASP A 62 -20.01 -14.62 5.02
C ASP A 62 -19.53 -14.27 3.60
N LEU A 63 -19.03 -13.06 3.46
CA LEU A 63 -18.26 -12.62 2.31
C LEU A 63 -16.78 -12.69 2.65
N GLU A 64 -15.99 -13.40 1.84
CA GLU A 64 -14.54 -13.26 1.87
C GLU A 64 -14.07 -12.49 0.62
N TYR A 65 -13.13 -11.56 0.81
CA TYR A 65 -12.56 -10.79 -0.29
C TYR A 65 -11.07 -10.54 -0.06
N ARG A 66 -10.34 -10.39 -1.16
CA ARG A 66 -8.89 -10.20 -1.15
C ARG A 66 -8.46 -9.25 -2.28
N PRO A 67 -8.05 -8.01 -1.96
CA PRO A 67 -7.42 -7.13 -2.93
C PRO A 67 -6.08 -7.71 -3.42
N SER A 68 -5.83 -7.59 -4.71
CA SER A 68 -4.55 -7.94 -5.31
C SER A 68 -3.52 -6.87 -4.95
N ARG A 69 -2.70 -7.17 -3.93
CA ARG A 69 -1.62 -6.30 -3.47
C ARG A 69 -0.40 -7.13 -3.09
N ARG A 70 0.76 -6.49 -3.08
CA ARG A 70 1.97 -7.08 -2.53
C ARG A 70 1.75 -7.36 -1.03
N SER A 71 2.04 -8.57 -0.60
CA SER A 71 1.93 -8.97 0.80
C SER A 71 2.84 -10.16 1.06
N LEU A 72 3.42 -10.23 2.26
CA LEU A 72 4.26 -11.36 2.69
C LEU A 72 3.45 -12.67 2.74
N ILE A 73 2.19 -12.57 3.13
CA ILE A 73 1.24 -13.69 3.20
C ILE A 73 -0.09 -13.18 2.62
N PRO A 74 -0.68 -13.87 1.63
CA PRO A 74 -2.01 -13.50 1.15
C PRO A 74 -3.03 -13.52 2.29
N VAL A 75 -3.70 -12.40 2.52
CA VAL A 75 -4.71 -12.25 3.58
C VAL A 75 -6.04 -11.93 2.93
N SER A 76 -7.06 -12.77 3.21
CA SER A 76 -8.46 -12.44 2.93
C SER A 76 -9.10 -11.75 4.12
N CYS A 77 -10.02 -10.85 3.84
CA CYS A 77 -10.92 -10.28 4.83
C CYS A 77 -12.22 -11.08 4.82
N ARG A 78 -12.79 -11.36 5.99
CA ARG A 78 -14.08 -12.03 6.15
C ARG A 78 -15.05 -11.09 6.82
N VAL A 79 -16.26 -11.04 6.30
CA VAL A 79 -17.35 -10.19 6.79
C VAL A 79 -18.60 -11.05 6.94
N ASP A 80 -19.15 -11.05 8.14
CA ASP A 80 -20.50 -11.56 8.42
C ASP A 80 -21.52 -10.57 7.85
N VAL A 81 -22.33 -11.03 6.92
CA VAL A 81 -23.22 -10.16 6.14
C VAL A 81 -24.64 -10.22 6.68
N ASP A 82 -25.16 -9.08 7.11
CA ASP A 82 -26.55 -8.94 7.57
C ASP A 82 -27.55 -9.26 6.44
N PHE A 83 -28.46 -10.18 6.70
CA PHE A 83 -29.58 -10.52 5.80
C PHE A 83 -30.80 -11.02 6.59
N THR A 84 -31.92 -11.22 5.92
CA THR A 84 -33.11 -11.85 6.54
C THR A 84 -33.07 -13.34 6.26
N PRO A 85 -32.95 -14.21 7.29
CA PRO A 85 -32.95 -15.66 7.12
C PRO A 85 -34.21 -16.19 6.42
N GLY A 86 -34.04 -17.25 5.63
CA GLY A 86 -35.11 -17.85 4.86
C GLY A 86 -34.61 -18.92 3.87
N GLN A 87 -35.51 -19.64 3.21
CA GLN A 87 -35.14 -20.61 2.17
C GLN A 87 -34.64 -19.97 0.87
N ARG A 88 -35.00 -18.71 0.63
CA ARG A 88 -34.47 -17.86 -0.43
C ARG A 88 -34.09 -16.53 0.17
N VAL A 89 -32.86 -16.12 -0.04
CA VAL A 89 -32.25 -14.93 0.57
C VAL A 89 -31.62 -14.04 -0.48
N ALA A 90 -31.56 -12.74 -0.17
CA ALA A 90 -30.72 -11.77 -0.84
C ALA A 90 -29.86 -11.08 0.22
N ALA A 91 -28.55 -11.12 0.04
CA ALA A 91 -27.57 -10.49 0.91
C ALA A 91 -26.78 -9.45 0.13
N SER A 92 -26.38 -8.38 0.79
CA SER A 92 -25.57 -7.33 0.19
C SER A 92 -24.68 -6.66 1.24
N TRP A 93 -23.42 -6.49 0.89
CA TRP A 93 -22.47 -5.74 1.72
C TRP A 93 -21.73 -4.73 0.87
N THR A 94 -21.47 -3.54 1.44
CA THR A 94 -20.76 -2.47 0.77
C THR A 94 -19.46 -2.18 1.51
N TRP A 95 -18.35 -2.36 0.81
CA TRP A 95 -17.04 -1.90 1.28
C TRP A 95 -16.93 -0.40 1.05
N ASP A 96 -16.99 0.37 2.13
CA ASP A 96 -16.79 1.81 2.11
C ASP A 96 -15.29 2.12 2.15
N MET A 97 -14.78 2.74 1.10
CA MET A 97 -13.36 3.11 0.99
C MET A 97 -12.97 4.25 1.95
N LEU A 98 -13.94 5.02 2.46
CA LEU A 98 -13.68 6.04 3.49
C LEU A 98 -13.21 5.42 4.80
N GLU A 99 -13.60 4.18 5.09
CA GLU A 99 -13.19 3.48 6.31
C GLU A 99 -11.79 2.85 6.20
N THR A 100 -11.31 2.58 4.99
CA THR A 100 -10.08 1.80 4.76
C THR A 100 -8.97 2.55 4.03
N GLY A 101 -9.18 3.82 3.65
CA GLY A 101 -8.17 4.65 2.98
C GLY A 101 -8.15 4.58 1.46
N GLY A 102 -9.08 3.78 0.87
CA GLY A 102 -9.23 3.66 -0.57
C GLY A 102 -8.25 2.69 -1.23
N LEU A 103 -8.46 2.50 -2.53
CA LEU A 103 -7.64 1.67 -3.41
C LEU A 103 -7.29 2.46 -4.66
N PRO A 104 -6.11 2.23 -5.27
CA PRO A 104 -5.78 2.86 -6.55
C PRO A 104 -6.64 2.26 -7.69
N PRO A 105 -6.82 3.02 -8.80
CA PRO A 105 -7.50 2.52 -9.99
C PRO A 105 -6.78 1.28 -10.55
N GLY A 106 -7.56 0.37 -11.11
CA GLY A 106 -7.05 -0.87 -11.70
C GLY A 106 -6.71 -1.96 -10.69
N THR A 107 -7.08 -1.79 -9.41
CA THR A 107 -6.96 -2.86 -8.40
C THR A 107 -7.97 -3.97 -8.69
N GLU A 108 -7.51 -5.21 -8.71
CA GLU A 108 -8.35 -6.39 -8.81
C GLU A 108 -8.66 -6.92 -7.41
N ILE A 109 -9.90 -7.31 -7.16
CA ILE A 109 -10.36 -7.85 -5.90
C ILE A 109 -11.02 -9.21 -6.17
N ASP A 110 -10.43 -10.28 -5.67
CA ASP A 110 -11.05 -11.59 -5.63
C ASP A 110 -12.06 -11.62 -4.50
N TYR A 111 -13.23 -12.25 -4.72
CA TYR A 111 -14.25 -12.42 -3.69
C TYR A 111 -15.01 -13.73 -3.86
N TRP A 112 -15.50 -14.28 -2.74
CA TRP A 112 -16.33 -15.48 -2.71
C TRP A 112 -17.21 -15.49 -1.46
N TRP A 113 -18.25 -16.29 -1.49
CA TRP A 113 -19.22 -16.40 -0.42
C TRP A 113 -19.11 -17.76 0.29
N LEU A 114 -19.31 -17.75 1.60
CA LEU A 114 -19.53 -18.94 2.43
C LEU A 114 -20.95 -18.86 2.93
N ILE A 115 -21.74 -19.93 2.71
CA ILE A 115 -23.18 -19.95 3.01
C ILE A 115 -23.45 -21.18 3.84
N GLU A 116 -24.14 -21.02 4.97
CA GLU A 116 -24.56 -22.12 5.83
C GLU A 116 -26.09 -22.12 6.03
N ASP A 117 -26.69 -23.30 6.00
CA ASP A 117 -28.11 -23.46 6.32
C ASP A 117 -28.32 -23.89 7.80
N ALA A 118 -29.58 -23.82 8.28
CA ALA A 118 -29.95 -24.18 9.64
C ALA A 118 -29.75 -25.69 9.99
N ALA A 119 -29.51 -26.55 9.00
CA ALA A 119 -29.14 -27.94 9.19
C ALA A 119 -27.62 -28.16 9.31
N GLY A 120 -26.81 -27.10 9.09
CA GLY A 120 -25.35 -27.13 9.17
C GLY A 120 -24.68 -27.53 7.87
N HIS A 121 -25.39 -27.52 6.73
CA HIS A 121 -24.75 -27.70 5.43
C HIS A 121 -24.10 -26.40 5.01
N GLN A 122 -22.87 -26.49 4.51
CA GLN A 122 -22.06 -25.33 4.10
C GLN A 122 -21.61 -25.48 2.64
N ILE A 123 -21.65 -24.39 1.91
CA ILE A 123 -21.00 -24.27 0.60
C ILE A 123 -20.10 -23.04 0.54
N GLY A 124 -19.01 -23.13 -0.23
CA GLY A 124 -18.22 -22.00 -0.67
C GLY A 124 -18.41 -21.79 -2.18
N THR A 125 -18.64 -20.57 -2.62
CA THR A 125 -18.69 -20.28 -4.05
C THR A 125 -17.29 -20.36 -4.67
N SER A 126 -17.19 -20.50 -6.00
CA SER A 126 -15.95 -20.18 -6.71
C SER A 126 -15.61 -18.69 -6.49
N SER A 127 -14.31 -18.38 -6.52
CA SER A 127 -13.86 -17.00 -6.51
C SER A 127 -14.23 -16.30 -7.81
N ASP A 128 -14.83 -15.12 -7.70
CA ASP A 128 -15.01 -14.15 -8.78
C ASP A 128 -14.06 -12.96 -8.55
N THR A 129 -13.82 -12.17 -9.60
CA THR A 129 -12.93 -11.01 -9.53
C THR A 129 -13.66 -9.75 -10.01
N ILE A 130 -13.58 -8.68 -9.23
CA ILE A 130 -13.99 -7.34 -9.67
C ILE A 130 -12.77 -6.45 -9.81
N LYS A 131 -12.74 -5.62 -10.86
CA LYS A 131 -11.75 -4.57 -11.04
C LYS A 131 -12.29 -3.25 -10.51
N PHE A 132 -11.55 -2.63 -9.59
CA PHE A 132 -11.86 -1.30 -9.06
C PHE A 132 -11.18 -0.25 -9.94
N ASP A 133 -11.88 0.24 -10.93
CA ASP A 133 -11.35 1.10 -11.97
C ASP A 133 -12.13 2.41 -12.07
N ASP A 134 -11.44 3.49 -12.48
CA ASP A 134 -12.10 4.77 -12.76
C ASP A 134 -12.69 4.75 -14.17
N LEU A 135 -13.98 4.51 -14.26
CA LEU A 135 -14.72 4.46 -15.51
C LEU A 135 -15.21 5.84 -15.97
N SER A 136 -14.80 6.93 -15.30
CA SER A 136 -15.18 8.30 -15.69
C SER A 136 -14.44 8.78 -16.93
N TYR A 137 -13.35 8.08 -17.31
CA TYR A 137 -12.48 8.47 -18.42
C TYR A 137 -12.24 7.32 -19.41
N ASP A 138 -12.05 7.67 -20.68
CA ASP A 138 -11.66 6.72 -21.73
C ASP A 138 -10.13 6.52 -21.73
N TRP A 139 -9.63 5.68 -20.84
CA TRP A 139 -8.22 5.42 -20.66
C TRP A 139 -7.58 4.78 -21.89
N GLN A 140 -6.49 5.39 -22.37
CA GLN A 140 -5.54 4.80 -23.30
C GLN A 140 -4.39 4.21 -22.49
N SER A 141 -3.61 3.28 -23.06
CA SER A 141 -2.44 2.71 -22.41
C SER A 141 -1.25 2.58 -23.35
N LEU A 142 -0.06 2.79 -22.81
CA LEU A 142 1.22 2.58 -23.44
C LEU A 142 2.17 1.98 -22.41
N GLY A 143 2.96 0.97 -22.76
CA GLY A 143 3.83 0.33 -21.80
C GLY A 143 5.19 -0.06 -22.36
N SER A 144 6.18 -0.16 -21.47
CA SER A 144 7.43 -0.89 -21.60
C SER A 144 7.31 -2.24 -20.85
N ASP A 145 8.43 -2.94 -20.67
CA ASP A 145 8.45 -4.22 -19.94
C ASP A 145 8.11 -4.05 -18.45
N GLN A 146 8.41 -2.90 -17.85
CA GLN A 146 8.29 -2.65 -16.42
C GLN A 146 7.25 -1.60 -16.06
N VAL A 147 6.90 -0.69 -16.97
CA VAL A 147 5.98 0.43 -16.71
C VAL A 147 4.85 0.43 -17.72
N THR A 148 3.61 0.61 -17.24
CA THR A 148 2.45 0.89 -18.09
C THR A 148 1.82 2.22 -17.68
N ILE A 149 1.78 3.17 -18.62
CA ILE A 149 1.12 4.46 -18.45
C ILE A 149 -0.31 4.38 -18.96
N PHE A 150 -1.26 4.87 -18.17
CA PHE A 150 -2.65 5.07 -18.52
C PHE A 150 -2.94 6.56 -18.57
N TRP A 151 -3.54 7.06 -19.67
CA TRP A 151 -3.91 8.47 -19.81
C TRP A 151 -5.21 8.61 -20.63
N TYR A 152 -5.92 9.71 -20.49
CA TYR A 152 -7.16 9.96 -21.23
C TYR A 152 -7.15 11.27 -22.02
N LYS A 153 -6.13 12.12 -21.85
CA LYS A 153 -6.00 13.40 -22.56
C LYS A 153 -4.53 13.70 -22.91
N GLY A 154 -4.32 14.26 -24.08
CA GLY A 154 -3.01 14.39 -24.70
C GLY A 154 -2.87 13.41 -25.86
N ASP A 155 -1.85 13.59 -26.67
CA ASP A 155 -1.55 12.72 -27.79
C ASP A 155 -0.58 11.59 -27.40
N LEU A 156 -0.30 10.71 -28.34
CA LEU A 156 0.63 9.60 -28.12
C LEU A 156 2.08 10.11 -27.83
N SER A 157 2.46 11.27 -28.36
CA SER A 157 3.78 11.87 -28.08
C SER A 157 3.89 12.31 -26.62
N PHE A 158 2.80 12.82 -26.02
CA PHE A 158 2.74 13.11 -24.59
C PHE A 158 2.98 11.85 -23.74
N ALA A 159 2.30 10.76 -24.05
CA ALA A 159 2.45 9.51 -23.34
C ALA A 159 3.86 8.91 -23.49
N HIS A 160 4.44 8.93 -24.70
CA HIS A 160 5.81 8.46 -24.91
C HIS A 160 6.81 9.24 -24.08
N GLN A 161 6.72 10.56 -24.03
CA GLN A 161 7.65 11.39 -23.26
C GLN A 161 7.56 11.15 -21.74
N LEU A 162 6.39 10.77 -21.23
CA LEU A 162 6.23 10.39 -19.82
C LEU A 162 6.78 8.98 -19.56
N LEU A 163 6.58 8.05 -20.51
CA LEU A 163 7.14 6.69 -20.41
C LEU A 163 8.68 6.73 -20.50
N ASP A 164 9.23 7.51 -21.43
CA ASP A 164 10.68 7.70 -21.56
C ASP A 164 11.27 8.24 -20.23
N ALA A 165 10.59 9.21 -19.58
CA ALA A 165 11.04 9.75 -18.31
C ALA A 165 10.97 8.72 -17.17
N ALA A 166 9.97 7.85 -17.19
CA ALA A 166 9.86 6.74 -16.24
C ALA A 166 11.02 5.73 -16.43
N ASP A 167 11.28 5.33 -17.67
CA ASP A 167 12.36 4.38 -17.98
C ASP A 167 13.75 5.00 -17.64
N GLU A 168 13.98 6.30 -17.93
CA GLU A 168 15.19 7.02 -17.55
C GLU A 168 15.39 7.09 -16.02
N ALA A 169 14.31 7.26 -15.24
CA ALA A 169 14.38 7.26 -13.78
C ALA A 169 14.74 5.87 -13.23
N LEU A 170 14.17 4.81 -13.79
CA LEU A 170 14.50 3.44 -13.41
C LEU A 170 15.96 3.09 -13.74
N GLU A 171 16.47 3.52 -14.91
CA GLU A 171 17.88 3.33 -15.28
C GLU A 171 18.82 4.07 -14.32
N ARG A 172 18.43 5.28 -13.87
CA ARG A 172 19.21 6.06 -12.90
C ARG A 172 19.26 5.37 -11.55
N LEU A 173 18.12 4.98 -10.98
CA LEU A 173 18.05 4.27 -9.71
C LEU A 173 18.87 2.97 -9.73
N ALA A 174 18.80 2.22 -10.83
CA ALA A 174 19.58 1.00 -10.98
C ALA A 174 21.09 1.26 -11.07
N SER A 175 21.52 2.37 -11.70
CA SER A 175 22.94 2.68 -11.91
C SER A 175 23.57 3.46 -10.75
N GLU A 176 22.81 4.35 -10.10
CA GLU A 176 23.32 5.26 -9.07
C GLU A 176 23.05 4.75 -7.63
N VAL A 177 22.00 3.95 -7.44
CA VAL A 177 21.61 3.40 -6.12
C VAL A 177 21.69 1.88 -6.06
N GLY A 178 21.63 1.19 -7.20
CA GLY A 178 21.65 -0.27 -7.28
C GLY A 178 20.30 -0.93 -7.10
N VAL A 179 19.21 -0.15 -6.97
CA VAL A 179 17.83 -0.67 -6.78
C VAL A 179 17.09 -0.79 -8.11
N SER A 180 16.18 -1.76 -8.22
CA SER A 180 15.38 -1.99 -9.41
C SER A 180 13.98 -2.47 -9.06
N LEU A 181 13.03 -2.30 -9.99
CA LEU A 181 11.67 -2.78 -9.81
C LEU A 181 11.64 -4.31 -9.70
N GLU A 182 11.03 -4.82 -8.65
CA GLU A 182 10.71 -6.24 -8.49
C GLU A 182 9.39 -6.62 -9.19
N GLN A 183 8.46 -5.68 -9.33
CA GLN A 183 7.16 -5.88 -9.96
C GLN A 183 6.85 -4.71 -10.92
N PRO A 184 6.18 -5.00 -12.05
CA PRO A 184 5.75 -3.95 -12.98
C PRO A 184 4.83 -2.93 -12.33
N VAL A 185 4.92 -1.67 -12.78
CA VAL A 185 4.21 -0.51 -12.25
C VAL A 185 3.17 -0.01 -13.23
N LYS A 186 2.00 0.39 -12.70
CA LYS A 186 0.95 1.10 -13.41
C LYS A 186 0.98 2.57 -13.02
N ILE A 187 0.95 3.48 -13.99
CA ILE A 187 0.92 4.94 -13.75
C ILE A 187 -0.33 5.52 -14.40
N TYR A 188 -1.26 6.03 -13.60
CA TYR A 188 -2.49 6.67 -14.06
C TYR A 188 -2.31 8.19 -14.09
N ILE A 189 -2.38 8.78 -15.30
CA ILE A 189 -2.17 10.20 -15.54
C ILE A 189 -3.52 10.92 -15.60
N TYR A 190 -3.87 11.61 -14.52
CA TYR A 190 -4.99 12.54 -14.46
C TYR A 190 -4.57 13.90 -15.04
N THR A 191 -5.47 14.62 -15.70
CA THR A 191 -5.07 15.84 -16.44
C THR A 191 -5.08 17.11 -15.61
N SER A 192 -5.50 17.03 -14.36
CA SER A 192 -5.51 18.15 -13.42
C SER A 192 -5.44 17.66 -11.98
N SER A 193 -5.01 18.53 -11.08
CA SER A 193 -5.07 18.26 -9.64
C SER A 193 -6.50 17.97 -9.16
N GLY A 194 -7.52 18.61 -9.77
CA GLY A 194 -8.92 18.36 -9.44
C GLY A 194 -9.39 16.97 -9.83
N ASP A 195 -9.00 16.49 -11.02
CA ASP A 195 -9.32 15.12 -11.47
C ASP A 195 -8.59 14.08 -10.59
N LEU A 196 -7.31 14.33 -10.27
CA LEU A 196 -6.54 13.49 -9.35
C LEU A 196 -7.18 13.43 -7.95
N GLN A 197 -7.56 14.59 -7.39
CA GLN A 197 -8.22 14.66 -6.09
C GLN A 197 -9.55 13.90 -6.08
N GLY A 198 -10.28 13.94 -7.21
CA GLY A 198 -11.51 13.17 -7.40
C GLY A 198 -11.31 11.65 -7.42
N ALA A 199 -10.10 11.18 -7.69
CA ALA A 199 -9.72 9.78 -7.69
C ALA A 199 -9.19 9.27 -6.34
N LEU A 200 -9.00 10.16 -5.36
CA LEU A 200 -8.49 9.85 -4.03
C LEU A 200 -9.58 10.01 -2.97
N VAL A 201 -9.55 9.15 -1.97
CA VAL A 201 -10.52 9.17 -0.87
C VAL A 201 -10.23 10.33 0.12
N TYR A 202 -8.94 10.58 0.42
CA TYR A 202 -8.50 11.64 1.34
C TYR A 202 -7.39 12.50 0.71
N PRO A 203 -7.70 13.24 -0.38
CA PRO A 203 -6.68 14.04 -1.04
C PRO A 203 -6.25 15.22 -0.15
N GLN A 204 -4.95 15.51 -0.12
CA GLN A 204 -4.44 16.77 0.39
C GLN A 204 -4.51 17.83 -0.72
N GLU A 205 -4.70 19.12 -0.37
CA GLU A 205 -4.89 20.20 -1.35
C GLU A 205 -3.71 20.36 -2.32
N TRP A 206 -2.50 19.98 -1.88
CA TRP A 206 -1.24 20.08 -2.65
C TRP A 206 -0.79 18.76 -3.29
N THR A 207 -1.58 17.68 -3.21
CA THR A 207 -1.21 16.39 -3.79
C THR A 207 -1.04 16.49 -5.30
N GLY A 208 0.18 16.29 -5.80
CA GLY A 208 0.51 16.23 -7.23
C GLY A 208 0.58 14.82 -7.78
N GLY A 209 0.94 13.85 -6.92
CA GLY A 209 1.01 12.42 -7.20
C GLY A 209 0.87 11.63 -5.91
N VAL A 210 0.66 10.32 -6.03
CA VAL A 210 0.64 9.36 -4.92
C VAL A 210 1.13 8.00 -5.45
N ALA A 211 2.15 7.45 -4.80
CA ALA A 211 2.59 6.07 -5.01
C ALA A 211 1.87 5.13 -4.02
N PHE A 212 1.12 4.19 -4.57
CA PHE A 212 0.52 3.08 -3.83
C PHE A 212 1.45 1.87 -3.91
N SER A 213 2.48 1.84 -3.07
CA SER A 213 3.58 0.88 -3.16
C SER A 213 3.13 -0.57 -3.07
N ASP A 214 2.19 -0.89 -2.17
CA ASP A 214 1.60 -2.24 -2.05
C ASP A 214 0.87 -2.71 -3.31
N TYR A 215 0.43 -1.78 -4.16
CA TYR A 215 -0.33 -2.05 -5.38
C TYR A 215 0.49 -1.86 -6.66
N SER A 216 1.77 -1.49 -6.51
CA SER A 216 2.64 -1.12 -7.64
C SER A 216 1.94 -0.15 -8.60
N THR A 217 1.25 0.84 -8.05
CA THR A 217 0.43 1.80 -8.82
C THR A 217 0.74 3.23 -8.38
N ILE A 218 0.97 4.11 -9.34
CA ILE A 218 1.11 5.55 -9.14
C ILE A 218 -0.10 6.24 -9.76
N VAL A 219 -0.66 7.23 -9.08
CA VAL A 219 -1.65 8.16 -9.65
C VAL A 219 -1.10 9.57 -9.59
N ILE A 220 -1.17 10.31 -10.69
CA ILE A 220 -0.52 11.61 -10.80
C ILE A 220 -1.33 12.57 -11.66
N GLY A 221 -1.35 13.87 -11.30
CA GLY A 221 -2.06 14.91 -12.01
C GLY A 221 -1.15 15.67 -12.98
N VAL A 222 -1.07 15.27 -14.26
CA VAL A 222 -0.20 15.90 -15.26
C VAL A 222 -1.02 16.45 -16.42
N SER A 223 -1.04 17.77 -16.56
CA SER A 223 -1.60 18.42 -17.76
C SER A 223 -0.67 18.23 -18.98
N PRO A 224 -1.21 17.98 -20.19
CA PRO A 224 -0.39 17.94 -21.40
C PRO A 224 0.43 19.23 -21.66
N GLY A 225 0.01 20.36 -21.07
CA GLY A 225 0.75 21.63 -21.14
C GLY A 225 1.89 21.76 -20.14
N ASP A 226 2.02 20.85 -19.17
CA ASP A 226 3.01 20.91 -18.09
C ASP A 226 3.89 19.65 -18.04
N LEU A 227 4.34 19.23 -19.21
CA LEU A 227 5.09 17.99 -19.38
C LEU A 227 6.42 17.98 -18.61
N THR A 228 7.10 19.13 -18.48
CA THR A 228 8.38 19.21 -17.75
C THR A 228 8.21 18.86 -16.27
N TRP A 229 7.15 19.38 -15.65
CA TRP A 229 6.80 19.00 -14.29
C TRP A 229 6.39 17.53 -14.19
N GLY A 230 5.55 17.07 -15.13
CA GLY A 230 5.05 15.70 -15.16
C GLY A 230 6.17 14.66 -15.24
N LYS A 231 7.22 14.90 -16.05
CA LYS A 231 8.38 14.01 -16.14
C LYS A 231 9.11 13.87 -14.80
N ARG A 232 9.34 14.99 -14.10
CA ARG A 232 9.97 14.99 -12.78
C ARG A 232 9.12 14.29 -11.74
N ALA A 233 7.83 14.60 -11.70
CA ALA A 233 6.92 14.03 -10.75
C ALA A 233 6.78 12.50 -10.94
N ILE A 234 6.76 11.99 -12.18
CA ILE A 234 6.79 10.53 -12.44
C ILE A 234 8.08 9.93 -11.89
N ALA A 235 9.22 10.55 -12.12
CA ALA A 235 10.51 10.06 -11.64
C ALA A 235 10.55 10.01 -10.10
N HIS A 236 10.03 11.05 -9.44
CA HIS A 236 9.91 11.14 -7.99
C HIS A 236 9.05 10.01 -7.40
N GLU A 237 7.82 9.86 -7.89
CA GLU A 237 6.91 8.81 -7.41
C GLU A 237 7.43 7.39 -7.70
N LEU A 238 8.15 7.21 -8.81
CA LEU A 238 8.85 5.95 -9.10
C LEU A 238 9.98 5.71 -8.12
N GLY A 239 10.71 6.75 -7.71
CA GLY A 239 11.73 6.68 -6.67
C GLY A 239 11.19 6.03 -5.41
N HIS A 240 10.11 6.59 -4.85
CA HIS A 240 9.43 6.00 -3.70
C HIS A 240 9.02 4.55 -3.93
N LEU A 241 8.39 4.27 -5.08
CA LEU A 241 7.86 2.95 -5.34
C LEU A 241 8.95 1.88 -5.46
N VAL A 242 10.07 2.18 -6.14
CA VAL A 242 11.22 1.27 -6.27
C VAL A 242 11.87 1.02 -4.91
N VAL A 243 12.12 2.09 -4.15
CA VAL A 243 12.72 2.00 -2.81
C VAL A 243 11.82 1.22 -1.85
N HIS A 244 10.51 1.47 -1.86
CA HIS A 244 9.56 0.71 -1.04
C HIS A 244 9.40 -0.75 -1.51
N GLN A 245 9.64 -1.05 -2.79
CA GLN A 245 9.72 -2.45 -3.23
C GLN A 245 10.97 -3.13 -2.69
N GLU A 246 12.13 -2.44 -2.66
CA GLU A 246 13.37 -2.97 -2.12
C GLU A 246 13.28 -3.28 -0.63
N VAL A 247 12.80 -2.33 0.17
CA VAL A 247 12.66 -2.52 1.63
C VAL A 247 11.40 -3.24 2.06
N PHE A 248 10.64 -3.83 1.11
CA PHE A 248 9.38 -4.50 1.43
C PHE A 248 9.58 -5.62 2.43
N GLY A 249 8.99 -5.47 3.61
CA GLY A 249 9.11 -6.40 4.72
C GLY A 249 8.17 -6.03 5.87
N SER A 250 8.27 -6.78 6.99
CA SER A 250 7.48 -6.50 8.19
C SER A 250 7.93 -5.23 8.92
N TYR A 251 9.09 -4.69 8.60
CA TYR A 251 9.78 -3.66 9.37
C TYR A 251 10.41 -2.54 8.54
N GLY A 252 10.28 -2.57 7.22
CA GLY A 252 10.96 -1.66 6.29
C GLY A 252 10.50 -0.20 6.41
N ASP A 253 10.78 0.45 7.56
CA ASP A 253 10.49 1.86 7.81
C ASP A 253 11.76 2.69 7.60
N LEU A 254 11.69 3.65 6.66
CA LEU A 254 12.80 4.51 6.30
C LEU A 254 12.69 5.87 6.99
N PRO A 255 13.83 6.51 7.33
CA PRO A 255 13.78 7.92 7.71
C PRO A 255 13.35 8.77 6.52
N THR A 256 12.48 9.76 6.74
CA THR A 256 11.88 10.57 5.68
C THR A 256 12.94 11.22 4.77
N TRP A 257 14.07 11.70 5.32
CA TRP A 257 15.14 12.28 4.51
C TRP A 257 15.75 11.30 3.50
N LEU A 258 15.80 9.99 3.83
CA LEU A 258 16.36 8.99 2.92
C LEU A 258 15.36 8.64 1.82
N ASP A 259 14.10 8.41 2.17
CA ASP A 259 13.01 8.12 1.23
C ASP A 259 12.84 9.27 0.22
N GLU A 260 12.69 10.50 0.71
CA GLU A 260 12.54 11.68 -0.13
C GLU A 260 13.83 12.03 -0.90
N GLY A 261 14.98 11.83 -0.28
CA GLY A 261 16.27 12.08 -0.93
C GLY A 261 16.53 11.15 -2.12
N LEU A 262 16.17 9.86 -2.00
CA LEU A 262 16.25 8.90 -3.10
C LEU A 262 15.21 9.18 -4.19
N ALA A 263 14.00 9.62 -3.81
CA ALA A 263 12.98 10.07 -4.76
C ALA A 263 13.43 11.33 -5.53
N MET A 264 14.09 12.28 -4.87
CA MET A 264 14.69 13.46 -5.49
C MET A 264 15.86 13.10 -6.40
N ASP A 265 16.66 12.10 -6.04
CA ASP A 265 17.75 11.59 -6.87
C ASP A 265 17.21 10.96 -8.17
N ALA A 266 16.11 10.22 -8.09
CA ALA A 266 15.40 9.69 -9.27
C ALA A 266 14.96 10.78 -10.25
N GLU A 267 14.63 12.01 -9.78
CA GLU A 267 14.35 13.16 -10.64
C GLU A 267 15.57 13.65 -11.44
N GLY A 268 16.78 13.34 -10.98
CA GLY A 268 18.06 13.83 -11.49
C GLY A 268 18.54 15.09 -10.77
N GLU A 269 19.18 16.02 -11.51
CA GLU A 269 19.74 17.21 -10.92
C GLU A 269 18.72 18.03 -10.12
N LEU A 270 19.15 18.49 -8.93
CA LEU A 270 18.33 19.34 -8.09
C LEU A 270 17.89 20.60 -8.84
N ARG A 271 16.61 20.94 -8.76
CA ARG A 271 16.07 22.14 -9.41
C ARG A 271 16.77 23.39 -8.88
N SER A 272 16.96 24.35 -9.78
CA SER A 272 17.69 25.58 -9.47
C SER A 272 17.08 26.42 -8.35
N ASP A 273 15.75 26.38 -8.17
CA ASP A 273 15.05 27.04 -7.05
C ASP A 273 15.38 26.36 -5.71
N LEU A 274 15.35 25.04 -5.64
CA LEU A 274 15.72 24.27 -4.45
C LEU A 274 17.23 24.38 -4.16
N GLN A 275 18.07 24.34 -5.19
CA GLN A 275 19.51 24.57 -5.05
C GLN A 275 19.80 25.98 -4.49
N GLY A 276 19.04 26.98 -4.93
CA GLY A 276 19.12 28.34 -4.39
C GLY A 276 18.77 28.40 -2.91
N MET A 277 17.69 27.75 -2.48
CA MET A 277 17.26 27.67 -1.09
C MET A 277 18.31 26.95 -0.22
N LEU A 278 18.82 25.82 -0.68
CA LEU A 278 19.89 25.07 -0.01
C LEU A 278 21.16 25.94 0.17
N ASN A 279 21.60 26.63 -0.88
CA ASN A 279 22.75 27.53 -0.82
C ASN A 279 22.55 28.68 0.18
N GLU A 280 21.35 29.25 0.25
CA GLU A 280 21.00 30.28 1.21
C GLU A 280 21.04 29.76 2.65
N ALA A 281 20.44 28.58 2.91
CA ALA A 281 20.48 27.93 4.21
C ALA A 281 21.91 27.60 4.65
N ILE A 282 22.75 27.11 3.75
CA ILE A 282 24.19 26.89 4.01
C ILE A 282 24.89 28.21 4.37
N ALA A 283 24.66 29.27 3.61
CA ALA A 283 25.32 30.56 3.85
C ALA A 283 24.95 31.21 5.20
N HIS A 284 23.75 30.91 5.71
CA HIS A 284 23.25 31.44 6.99
C HIS A 284 23.38 30.45 8.17
N ASP A 285 23.89 29.23 7.91
CA ASP A 285 23.97 28.14 8.89
C ASP A 285 22.58 27.77 9.46
N ASP A 286 21.56 27.73 8.61
CA ASP A 286 20.15 27.53 8.93
C ASP A 286 19.61 26.21 8.37
N LEU A 287 20.44 25.16 8.39
CA LEU A 287 20.07 23.81 7.98
C LEU A 287 19.34 23.07 9.11
N PHE A 288 18.38 22.27 8.77
CA PHE A 288 17.80 21.32 9.72
C PHE A 288 18.82 20.24 10.13
N SER A 289 18.66 19.69 11.33
CA SER A 289 19.42 18.52 11.68
C SER A 289 18.87 17.26 10.97
N VAL A 290 19.72 16.28 10.69
CA VAL A 290 19.29 14.99 10.11
C VAL A 290 18.20 14.35 10.95
N ARG A 291 18.24 14.46 12.28
CA ARG A 291 17.18 13.98 13.17
C ARG A 291 15.86 14.72 12.98
N THR A 292 15.88 16.00 12.65
CA THR A 292 14.66 16.79 12.41
C THR A 292 13.94 16.31 11.16
N ILE A 293 14.67 16.09 10.08
CA ILE A 293 14.11 15.65 8.79
C ILE A 293 14.02 14.12 8.64
N ALA A 294 14.34 13.36 9.69
CA ALA A 294 14.09 11.92 9.75
C ALA A 294 12.62 11.56 10.01
N SER A 295 11.82 12.52 10.49
CA SER A 295 10.37 12.42 10.64
C SER A 295 9.65 13.29 9.61
N SER A 296 8.31 13.34 9.66
CA SER A 296 7.50 14.15 8.74
C SER A 296 8.02 15.59 8.62
N PHE A 297 8.14 16.06 7.38
CA PHE A 297 8.61 17.42 7.10
C PHE A 297 7.70 18.50 7.65
N PRO A 298 8.20 19.72 7.86
CA PRO A 298 7.42 20.85 8.30
C PRO A 298 6.22 21.13 7.37
N THR A 299 5.15 21.68 7.95
CA THR A 299 3.95 22.06 7.18
C THR A 299 4.08 23.41 6.48
N ASP A 300 5.08 24.23 6.84
CA ASP A 300 5.41 25.44 6.12
C ASP A 300 6.00 25.08 4.75
N PRO A 301 5.47 25.66 3.65
CA PRO A 301 5.89 25.26 2.30
C PRO A 301 7.36 25.51 1.97
N ASP A 302 7.97 26.54 2.56
CA ASP A 302 9.37 26.88 2.28
C ASP A 302 10.31 26.01 3.11
N GLU A 303 9.97 25.72 4.37
CA GLU A 303 10.67 24.74 5.23
C GLU A 303 10.57 23.32 4.64
N ALA A 304 9.40 22.93 4.10
CA ALA A 304 9.24 21.65 3.42
C ALA A 304 10.14 21.55 2.19
N LYS A 305 10.17 22.58 1.31
CA LYS A 305 11.06 22.60 0.14
C LYS A 305 12.54 22.52 0.53
N LEU A 306 12.93 23.21 1.61
CA LEU A 306 14.29 23.12 2.13
C LEU A 306 14.59 21.69 2.60
N SER A 307 13.66 21.04 3.30
CA SER A 307 13.81 19.64 3.73
C SER A 307 14.03 18.68 2.56
N TYR A 308 13.31 18.85 1.44
CA TYR A 308 13.56 18.11 0.21
C TYR A 308 14.97 18.36 -0.36
N ALA A 309 15.40 19.62 -0.41
CA ALA A 309 16.73 19.97 -0.91
C ALA A 309 17.86 19.43 -0.02
N GLU A 310 17.69 19.46 1.28
CA GLU A 310 18.62 18.87 2.26
C GLU A 310 18.65 17.35 2.15
N SER A 311 17.51 16.69 1.98
CA SER A 311 17.41 15.24 1.78
C SER A 311 18.17 14.78 0.54
N TYR A 312 17.98 15.46 -0.60
CA TYR A 312 18.78 15.24 -1.79
C TYR A 312 20.28 15.39 -1.52
N SER A 313 20.67 16.49 -0.87
CA SER A 313 22.07 16.75 -0.54
C SER A 313 22.70 15.70 0.38
N LEU A 314 21.93 15.15 1.33
CA LEU A 314 22.35 14.06 2.21
C LEU A 314 22.58 12.76 1.44
N VAL A 315 21.66 12.40 0.54
CA VAL A 315 21.80 11.19 -0.29
C VAL A 315 23.00 11.34 -1.23
N GLN A 316 23.17 12.50 -1.89
CA GLN A 316 24.37 12.76 -2.72
C GLN A 316 25.65 12.69 -1.89
N PHE A 317 25.67 13.25 -0.68
CA PHE A 317 26.82 13.14 0.23
C PHE A 317 27.17 11.68 0.52
N LEU A 318 26.20 10.82 0.77
CA LEU A 318 26.44 9.40 1.01
C LEU A 318 26.96 8.68 -0.23
N ILE A 319 26.34 8.90 -1.39
CA ILE A 319 26.77 8.30 -2.68
C ILE A 319 28.18 8.73 -3.04
N ASP A 320 28.51 10.03 -2.96
CA ASP A 320 29.78 10.59 -3.36
C ASP A 320 30.95 10.14 -2.47
N ASN A 321 30.70 9.93 -1.17
CA ASN A 321 31.77 9.61 -0.21
C ASN A 321 31.89 8.12 0.12
N TYR A 322 30.80 7.36 -0.02
CA TYR A 322 30.77 5.95 0.39
C TYR A 322 30.40 4.99 -0.74
N GLY A 323 29.68 5.48 -1.75
CA GLY A 323 29.25 4.68 -2.91
C GLY A 323 27.81 4.22 -2.81
N SER A 324 27.29 3.71 -3.94
CA SER A 324 25.92 3.20 -4.05
C SER A 324 25.73 1.84 -3.39
N ASP A 325 26.77 1.02 -3.32
CA ASP A 325 26.69 -0.29 -2.66
C ASP A 325 26.33 -0.15 -1.16
N GLU A 326 26.80 0.92 -0.52
CA GLU A 326 26.49 1.23 0.88
C GLU A 326 25.07 1.77 1.06
N ILE A 327 24.50 2.46 0.07
CA ILE A 327 23.06 2.83 0.10
C ILE A 327 22.21 1.57 0.03
N LEU A 328 22.51 0.64 -0.86
CA LEU A 328 21.79 -0.64 -0.96
C LEU A 328 21.92 -1.44 0.34
N ALA A 329 23.12 -1.52 0.92
CA ALA A 329 23.33 -2.17 2.23
C ALA A 329 22.50 -1.51 3.33
N LEU A 330 22.37 -0.16 3.32
CA LEU A 330 21.53 0.56 4.28
C LEU A 330 20.04 0.19 4.13
N LEU A 331 19.55 0.10 2.90
CA LEU A 331 18.17 -0.33 2.61
C LEU A 331 17.92 -1.77 3.09
N ASP A 332 18.87 -2.69 2.88
CA ASP A 332 18.79 -4.07 3.36
C ASP A 332 18.70 -4.14 4.90
N VAL A 333 19.49 -3.33 5.61
CA VAL A 333 19.46 -3.26 7.09
C VAL A 333 18.10 -2.71 7.59
N PHE A 334 17.51 -1.72 6.89
CA PHE A 334 16.16 -1.25 7.20
C PHE A 334 15.08 -2.30 6.93
N LYS A 335 15.20 -3.05 5.85
CA LYS A 335 14.31 -4.18 5.52
C LYS A 335 14.27 -5.23 6.64
N GLU A 336 15.39 -5.44 7.34
CA GLU A 336 15.51 -6.33 8.49
C GLU A 336 14.95 -5.73 9.80
N GLY A 337 14.66 -4.44 9.84
CA GLY A 337 13.97 -3.76 10.94
C GLY A 337 14.90 -3.09 11.96
N SER A 338 16.01 -2.56 11.51
CA SER A 338 16.93 -1.80 12.35
C SER A 338 16.36 -0.42 12.70
N THR A 339 16.82 0.17 13.81
CA THR A 339 16.60 1.59 14.09
C THR A 339 17.46 2.45 13.17
N TYR A 340 17.10 3.74 12.99
CA TYR A 340 17.85 4.65 12.13
C TYR A 340 19.32 4.80 12.55
N ASP A 341 19.58 4.92 13.85
CA ASP A 341 20.94 5.04 14.37
C ASP A 341 21.73 3.73 14.21
N ASP A 342 21.12 2.59 14.52
CA ASP A 342 21.80 1.28 14.45
C ASP A 342 22.12 0.92 12.99
N ALA A 343 21.22 1.22 12.02
CA ALA A 343 21.45 0.98 10.60
C ALA A 343 22.64 1.79 10.08
N LEU A 344 22.69 3.09 10.40
CA LEU A 344 23.80 3.95 10.02
C LEU A 344 25.13 3.51 10.68
N LEU A 345 25.10 3.09 11.96
CA LEU A 345 26.27 2.56 12.65
C LEU A 345 26.78 1.26 12.01
N GLU A 346 25.87 0.38 11.59
CA GLU A 346 26.24 -0.90 10.97
C GLU A 346 26.90 -0.70 9.61
N VAL A 347 26.32 0.16 8.76
CA VAL A 347 26.78 0.34 7.37
C VAL A 347 27.95 1.32 7.28
N TYR A 348 27.84 2.47 7.95
CA TYR A 348 28.78 3.58 7.79
C TYR A 348 29.69 3.80 8.99
N GLY A 349 29.38 3.23 10.18
CA GLY A 349 30.15 3.41 11.41
C GLY A 349 29.86 4.70 12.16
N PHE A 350 28.79 5.41 11.84
CA PHE A 350 28.29 6.59 12.56
C PHE A 350 26.76 6.55 12.69
N ASP A 351 26.21 7.22 13.67
CA ASP A 351 24.76 7.42 13.86
C ASP A 351 24.25 8.67 13.13
N MET A 352 22.99 9.04 13.33
CA MET A 352 22.40 10.25 12.71
C MET A 352 23.12 11.54 13.12
N ASP A 353 23.64 11.64 14.33
CA ASP A 353 24.39 12.81 14.77
C ASP A 353 25.76 12.86 14.10
N GLY A 354 26.39 11.69 13.92
CA GLY A 354 27.62 11.54 13.13
C GLY A 354 27.43 11.87 11.66
N LEU A 355 26.34 11.39 11.04
CA LEU A 355 25.97 11.76 9.68
C LEU A 355 25.78 13.28 9.54
N ASN A 356 25.02 13.88 10.46
CA ASN A 356 24.79 15.32 10.48
C ASN A 356 26.11 16.12 10.57
N ALA A 357 27.04 15.67 11.42
CA ALA A 357 28.34 16.34 11.57
C ALA A 357 29.19 16.26 10.31
N LEU A 358 29.30 15.06 9.69
CA LEU A 358 30.09 14.83 8.49
C LEU A 358 29.52 15.55 7.25
N TRP A 359 28.21 15.51 7.08
CA TRP A 359 27.52 16.22 6.00
C TRP A 359 27.72 17.74 6.13
N ARG A 360 27.55 18.32 7.31
CA ARG A 360 27.80 19.76 7.55
C ARG A 360 29.25 20.14 7.30
N GLU A 361 30.21 19.29 7.71
CA GLU A 361 31.63 19.51 7.43
C GLU A 361 31.92 19.53 5.93
N SER A 362 31.28 18.64 5.15
CA SER A 362 31.41 18.61 3.68
C SER A 362 30.90 19.90 3.01
N LEU A 363 29.92 20.56 3.64
CA LEU A 363 29.39 21.85 3.21
C LEU A 363 30.19 23.05 3.72
N GLY A 364 31.28 22.81 4.47
CA GLY A 364 32.12 23.87 5.05
C GLY A 364 31.54 24.52 6.33
N LEU A 365 30.58 23.87 6.95
CA LEU A 365 29.91 24.33 8.17
C LEU A 365 30.56 23.69 9.43
N GLY A 366 30.43 24.38 10.57
CA GLY A 366 30.77 23.84 11.89
C GLY A 366 29.71 22.90 12.44
N PRO A 367 29.92 22.39 13.69
CA PRO A 367 28.92 21.62 14.38
C PRO A 367 27.56 22.32 14.45
N GLN A 368 26.46 21.54 14.43
CA GLN A 368 25.12 22.11 14.55
C GLN A 368 25.02 23.10 15.70
N PRO A 369 24.49 24.32 15.47
CA PRO A 369 24.28 25.26 16.57
C PRO A 369 23.38 24.62 17.63
N THR A 370 23.87 24.51 18.86
CA THR A 370 23.06 24.02 19.95
C THR A 370 21.96 25.05 20.24
N PRO A 371 20.66 24.67 20.25
CA PRO A 371 19.61 25.61 20.64
C PRO A 371 19.95 26.22 22.00
N THR A 372 20.15 27.52 22.06
CA THR A 372 20.43 28.20 23.33
C THR A 372 19.25 27.96 24.27
N PRO A 373 19.44 27.35 25.46
CA PRO A 373 18.34 27.17 26.40
C PRO A 373 17.87 28.56 26.86
N GLY A 374 16.80 29.07 26.27
CA GLY A 374 16.29 30.41 26.54
C GLY A 374 15.44 31.03 25.46
N ALA A 375 15.48 30.52 24.24
CA ALA A 375 14.62 30.98 23.14
C ALA A 375 13.31 30.18 23.05
N VAL A 376 12.92 29.47 24.09
CA VAL A 376 11.50 29.12 24.24
C VAL A 376 10.80 30.39 24.62
N SER A 377 10.41 31.17 23.61
CA SER A 377 9.38 32.21 23.80
C SER A 377 8.21 31.48 24.44
N GLY A 378 8.01 31.74 25.74
CA GLY A 378 6.99 31.06 26.53
C GLY A 378 5.66 31.16 25.81
N ILE A 379 5.22 30.08 25.18
CA ILE A 379 3.83 29.90 24.84
C ILE A 379 3.12 29.72 26.19
N SER A 380 2.93 30.83 26.89
CA SER A 380 1.89 30.95 27.89
C SER A 380 0.55 31.02 27.16
N SER A 381 0.25 29.98 26.40
CA SER A 381 -1.07 29.86 25.80
C SER A 381 -1.98 29.25 26.86
N PRO A 382 -3.01 29.97 27.33
CA PRO A 382 -4.02 29.41 28.22
C PRO A 382 -4.72 28.18 27.62
N TYR A 383 -4.52 27.94 26.33
CA TYR A 383 -5.05 26.77 25.61
C TYR A 383 -4.32 25.47 25.94
N ILE A 384 -3.03 25.46 26.30
CA ILE A 384 -2.33 24.24 26.72
C ILE A 384 -2.91 23.73 28.06
N ALA A 385 -3.17 24.62 29.00
CA ALA A 385 -3.83 24.25 30.25
C ALA A 385 -5.26 23.73 30.01
N LEU A 386 -5.97 24.27 29.03
CA LEU A 386 -7.31 23.83 28.64
C LEU A 386 -7.28 22.45 27.97
N ILE A 387 -6.32 22.20 27.08
CA ILE A 387 -6.15 20.88 26.41
C ILE A 387 -5.84 19.79 27.43
N VAL A 388 -4.94 20.05 28.38
CA VAL A 388 -4.60 19.09 29.45
C VAL A 388 -5.81 18.83 30.34
N VAL A 389 -6.59 19.85 30.70
CA VAL A 389 -7.81 19.68 31.50
C VAL A 389 -8.87 18.90 30.74
N VAL A 390 -9.09 19.15 29.45
CA VAL A 390 -10.05 18.42 28.61
C VAL A 390 -9.61 16.95 28.44
N ALA A 391 -8.31 16.68 28.27
CA ALA A 391 -7.81 15.31 28.20
C ALA A 391 -8.00 14.55 29.52
N ILE A 392 -7.74 15.17 30.66
CA ILE A 392 -7.94 14.58 31.99
C ILE A 392 -9.45 14.31 32.25
N LEU A 393 -10.33 15.25 31.89
CA LEU A 393 -11.77 15.07 32.02
C LEU A 393 -12.31 13.96 31.09
N GLY A 394 -11.74 13.82 29.87
CA GLY A 394 -12.04 12.73 28.95
C GLY A 394 -11.66 11.35 29.53
N ILE A 395 -10.46 11.24 30.09
CA ILE A 395 -9.99 9.99 30.74
C ILE A 395 -10.84 9.65 31.95
N LEU A 396 -11.23 10.63 32.77
CA LEU A 396 -12.09 10.41 33.94
C LEU A 396 -13.50 9.99 33.54
N THR A 397 -14.09 10.54 32.48
CA THR A 397 -15.41 10.10 31.97
C THR A 397 -15.38 8.68 31.45
N ILE A 398 -14.33 8.30 30.71
CA ILE A 398 -14.16 6.91 30.23
C ILE A 398 -13.95 5.96 31.41
N TYR A 399 -13.15 6.33 32.41
CA TYR A 399 -12.93 5.51 33.61
C TYR A 399 -14.25 5.31 34.40
N PHE A 400 -15.05 6.37 34.58
CA PHE A 400 -16.36 6.28 35.24
C PHE A 400 -17.34 5.43 34.45
N ALA A 401 -17.41 5.56 33.11
CA ALA A 401 -18.29 4.76 32.27
C ALA A 401 -17.93 3.26 32.31
N LEU A 402 -16.63 2.92 32.30
CA LEU A 402 -16.15 1.55 32.40
C LEU A 402 -16.36 0.96 33.83
N SER A 403 -16.26 1.78 34.88
CA SER A 403 -16.48 1.34 36.25
C SER A 403 -17.98 1.10 36.53
N PHE A 404 -18.88 1.85 35.90
CA PHE A 404 -20.34 1.64 36.02
C PHE A 404 -20.81 0.36 35.30
N ARG A 405 -20.19 0.03 34.13
CA ARG A 405 -20.48 -1.24 33.41
C ARG A 405 -20.03 -2.52 34.15
N ARG A 406 -19.11 -2.42 35.12
CA ARG A 406 -18.68 -3.56 35.95
C ARG A 406 -19.54 -3.79 37.20
N ARG A 407 -20.53 -2.94 37.45
CA ARG A 407 -21.41 -3.04 38.62
C ARG A 407 -22.89 -3.35 38.29
N MET A 408 -23.19 -3.53 37.00
CA MET A 408 -24.43 -4.15 36.53
C MET A 408 -24.11 -5.52 35.93
#